data_d3ab5216cd22b4a8e4abad8738ea4eb0
#
_entry.id   d3ab5216cd22b4a8e4abad8738ea4eb0
#
_cell.length_a   1.000
_cell.length_b   1.000
_cell.length_c   1.000
_cell.angle_alpha   90.00
_cell.angle_beta   90.00
_cell.angle_gamma   90.00
#
_symmetry.space_group_name_H-M   'P 1'
#
loop_
_entity.id
_entity.type
_entity.pdbx_description
1 polymer ?
#
loop_
_entity_poly.entity_id
_entity_poly.type
_entity_poly.pdbx_seq_one_letter_code
_entity_poly.pdbx_strand_id
1 'polypeptide(L)'
;ALMTTAVGQSLVFAILAPLGREVQLGELQITSIIAISALVFGVAAPYWGRLSDRVGRKPIIITGLLGYTLGTLGFTSVFYAGLSGWLAGSVLYAVLLATRCSQSIVMSATSPASTAYAADHTSREQRTSTMAKLGTANSMGTILGPAVSGALATLGLLAPLYFAACMAALAAVLVWRQLPPTPARDRISRKTMARLR
;
A
#
# COMPACT_ATOMS: atom_id res chain seq x y z
N ALA A 1 -6.76 -1.39 -7.39
CA ALA A 1 -5.49 -1.06 -6.72
C ALA A 1 -5.72 -0.04 -5.60
N LEU A 2 -6.11 1.21 -5.90
CA LEU A 2 -6.25 2.27 -4.87
C LEU A 2 -7.24 1.90 -3.75
N MET A 3 -8.45 1.47 -4.09
CA MET A 3 -9.43 1.03 -3.09
C MET A 3 -8.88 -0.12 -2.23
N THR A 4 -8.25 -1.10 -2.83
CA THR A 4 -7.67 -2.25 -2.12
C THR A 4 -6.59 -1.83 -1.12
N THR A 5 -5.68 -0.94 -1.53
CA THR A 5 -4.65 -0.43 -0.62
C THR A 5 -5.25 0.46 0.47
N ALA A 6 -6.29 1.24 0.18
CA ALA A 6 -6.98 2.06 1.18
C ALA A 6 -7.71 1.21 2.22
N VAL A 7 -8.48 0.19 1.79
CA VAL A 7 -9.10 -0.78 2.71
C VAL A 7 -8.05 -1.45 3.57
N GLY A 8 -7.01 -2.00 2.94
CA GLY A 8 -5.96 -2.71 3.65
C GLY A 8 -5.20 -1.83 4.65
N GLN A 9 -4.86 -0.60 4.26
CA GLN A 9 -4.17 0.35 5.14
C GLN A 9 -5.03 0.74 6.36
N SER A 10 -6.30 1.08 6.12
CA SER A 10 -7.25 1.44 7.16
C SER A 10 -7.52 0.27 8.11
N LEU A 11 -7.63 -0.94 7.57
CA LEU A 11 -7.79 -2.18 8.30
C LEU A 11 -6.59 -2.45 9.23
N VAL A 12 -5.35 -2.30 8.70
CA VAL A 12 -4.14 -2.44 9.51
C VAL A 12 -4.08 -1.41 10.64
N PHE A 13 -4.46 -0.16 10.37
CA PHE A 13 -4.49 0.86 11.42
C PHE A 13 -5.52 0.56 12.50
N ALA A 14 -6.68 0.03 12.13
CA ALA A 14 -7.72 -0.33 13.10
C ALA A 14 -7.30 -1.46 14.05
N ILE A 15 -6.56 -2.48 13.53
CA ILE A 15 -6.14 -3.62 14.34
C ILE A 15 -4.82 -3.40 15.08
N LEU A 16 -4.03 -2.37 14.70
CA LEU A 16 -2.71 -2.17 15.28
C LEU A 16 -2.73 -1.88 16.78
N ALA A 17 -3.71 -1.11 17.25
CA ALA A 17 -3.84 -0.79 18.67
C ALA A 17 -4.22 -2.01 19.51
N PRO A 18 -5.25 -2.81 19.18
CA PRO A 18 -5.52 -4.07 19.85
C PRO A 18 -4.32 -5.03 19.85
N LEU A 19 -3.71 -5.27 18.69
CA LEU A 19 -2.54 -6.14 18.56
C LEU A 19 -1.35 -5.66 19.39
N GLY A 20 -1.09 -4.35 19.37
CA GLY A 20 0.02 -3.77 20.14
C GLY A 20 -0.16 -3.97 21.64
N ARG A 21 -1.40 -3.87 22.16
CA ARG A 21 -1.70 -4.13 23.57
C ARG A 21 -1.50 -5.58 23.96
N GLU A 22 -1.88 -6.54 23.12
CA GLU A 22 -1.67 -7.96 23.36
C GLU A 22 -0.19 -8.33 23.47
N VAL A 23 0.68 -7.68 22.71
CA VAL A 23 2.14 -7.87 22.79
C VAL A 23 2.81 -6.87 23.74
N GLN A 24 2.04 -6.22 24.61
CA GLN A 24 2.49 -5.30 25.66
C GLN A 24 3.30 -4.09 25.14
N LEU A 25 3.02 -3.61 23.94
CA LEU A 25 3.59 -2.37 23.46
C LEU A 25 2.90 -1.16 24.10
N GLY A 26 3.69 -0.17 24.48
CA GLY A 26 3.18 1.10 24.98
C GLY A 26 2.46 1.91 23.90
N GLU A 27 1.51 2.75 24.28
CA GLU A 27 0.73 3.58 23.34
C GLU A 27 1.61 4.50 22.49
N LEU A 28 2.70 5.03 23.06
CA LEU A 28 3.67 5.81 22.31
C LEU A 28 4.40 4.98 21.23
N GLN A 29 4.70 3.73 21.52
CA GLN A 29 5.33 2.83 20.55
C GLN A 29 4.36 2.52 19.40
N ILE A 30 3.11 2.21 19.69
CA ILE A 30 2.07 1.94 18.69
C ILE A 30 1.87 3.18 17.80
N THR A 31 1.71 4.35 18.40
CA THR A 31 1.51 5.61 17.67
C THR A 31 2.74 5.99 16.84
N SER A 32 3.95 5.75 17.37
CA SER A 32 5.18 6.03 16.62
C SER A 32 5.36 5.13 15.41
N ILE A 33 4.96 3.86 15.47
CA ILE A 33 4.94 2.96 14.29
C ILE A 33 4.07 3.57 13.19
N ILE A 34 2.87 4.07 13.53
CA ILE A 34 1.96 4.69 12.57
C ILE A 34 2.58 5.99 12.00
N ALA A 35 3.03 6.88 12.88
CA ALA A 35 3.53 8.20 12.48
C ALA A 35 4.79 8.11 11.62
N ILE A 36 5.78 7.32 12.04
CA ILE A 36 7.04 7.16 11.31
C ILE A 36 6.79 6.47 9.97
N SER A 37 5.95 5.43 9.93
CA SER A 37 5.63 4.75 8.67
C SER A 37 4.86 5.64 7.69
N ALA A 38 4.00 6.53 8.18
CA ALA A 38 3.29 7.51 7.36
C ALA A 38 4.25 8.58 6.80
N LEU A 39 5.20 9.04 7.61
CA LEU A 39 6.26 9.95 7.16
C LEU A 39 7.11 9.32 6.06
N VAL A 40 7.58 8.10 6.29
CA VAL A 40 8.36 7.33 5.31
C VAL A 40 7.59 7.12 4.00
N PHE A 41 6.29 6.80 4.09
CA PHE A 41 5.40 6.70 2.92
C PHE A 41 5.36 8.02 2.14
N GLY A 42 5.18 9.16 2.83
CA GLY A 42 5.10 10.48 2.21
C GLY A 42 6.41 10.88 1.51
N VAL A 43 7.56 10.57 2.12
CA VAL A 43 8.88 10.85 1.53
C VAL A 43 9.19 9.94 0.34
N ALA A 44 8.76 8.67 0.38
CA ALA A 44 9.02 7.71 -0.68
C ALA A 44 8.10 7.89 -1.91
N ALA A 45 6.87 8.37 -1.73
CA ALA A 45 5.87 8.48 -2.81
C ALA A 45 6.34 9.33 -4.02
N PRO A 46 6.98 10.51 -3.87
CA PRO A 46 7.48 11.28 -5.00
C PRO A 46 8.57 10.57 -5.81
N TYR A 47 9.41 9.77 -5.15
CA TYR A 47 10.42 8.96 -5.82
C TYR A 47 9.79 7.94 -6.76
N TRP A 48 8.78 7.20 -6.28
CA TRP A 48 8.04 6.24 -7.08
C TRP A 48 7.24 6.89 -8.20
N GLY A 49 6.69 8.08 -7.96
CA GLY A 49 6.02 8.87 -9.00
C GLY A 49 6.95 9.13 -10.19
N ARG A 50 8.16 9.67 -9.93
CA ARG A 50 9.17 9.91 -10.97
C ARG A 50 9.65 8.63 -11.65
N LEU A 51 9.84 7.57 -10.89
CA LEU A 51 10.26 6.27 -11.42
C LEU A 51 9.18 5.68 -12.34
N SER A 52 7.90 5.86 -11.98
CA SER A 52 6.78 5.39 -12.82
C SER A 52 6.67 6.11 -14.16
N ASP A 53 7.15 7.36 -14.25
CA ASP A 53 7.27 8.09 -15.52
C ASP A 53 8.32 7.47 -16.46
N ARG A 54 9.40 6.93 -15.89
CA ARG A 54 10.53 6.37 -16.66
C ARG A 54 10.34 4.90 -17.02
N VAL A 55 9.91 4.09 -16.08
CA VAL A 55 9.79 2.63 -16.24
C VAL A 55 8.43 2.22 -16.80
N GLY A 56 7.41 3.06 -16.57
CA GLY A 56 6.01 2.80 -16.93
C GLY A 56 5.14 2.61 -15.69
N ARG A 57 3.84 2.89 -15.83
CA ARG A 57 2.90 2.90 -14.69
C ARG A 57 2.61 1.49 -14.15
N LYS A 58 2.32 0.55 -15.07
CA LYS A 58 1.91 -0.82 -14.71
C LYS A 58 2.91 -1.56 -13.81
N PRO A 59 4.21 -1.66 -14.15
CA PRO A 59 5.17 -2.38 -13.30
C PRO A 59 5.29 -1.74 -11.91
N ILE A 60 5.23 -0.43 -11.80
CA ILE A 60 5.33 0.27 -10.51
C ILE A 60 4.09 0.02 -9.64
N ILE A 61 2.88 -0.03 -10.22
CA ILE A 61 1.66 -0.40 -9.48
C ILE A 61 1.78 -1.83 -8.94
N ILE A 62 2.26 -2.77 -9.76
CA ILE A 62 2.44 -4.17 -9.35
C ILE A 62 3.49 -4.27 -8.25
N THR A 63 4.63 -3.59 -8.38
CA THR A 63 5.67 -3.55 -7.34
C THR A 63 5.11 -3.04 -6.01
N GLY A 64 4.31 -1.96 -6.04
CA GLY A 64 3.69 -1.42 -4.84
C GLY A 64 2.70 -2.39 -4.18
N LEU A 65 1.87 -3.08 -4.97
CA LEU A 65 0.93 -4.09 -4.47
C LEU A 65 1.63 -5.33 -3.91
N LEU A 66 2.67 -5.82 -4.59
CA LEU A 66 3.49 -6.93 -4.09
C LEU A 66 4.25 -6.54 -2.83
N GLY A 67 4.82 -5.32 -2.78
CA GLY A 67 5.46 -4.79 -1.59
C GLY A 67 4.50 -4.66 -0.42
N TYR A 68 3.24 -4.26 -0.69
CA TYR A 68 2.20 -4.25 0.33
C TYR A 68 1.89 -5.67 0.82
N THR A 69 1.71 -6.63 -0.08
CA THR A 69 1.42 -8.03 0.27
C THR A 69 2.54 -8.63 1.13
N LEU A 70 3.76 -8.60 0.62
CA LEU A 70 4.92 -9.19 1.32
C LEU A 70 5.22 -8.45 2.64
N GLY A 71 5.12 -7.12 2.63
CA GLY A 71 5.31 -6.30 3.82
C GLY A 71 4.25 -6.58 4.89
N THR A 72 2.97 -6.76 4.51
CA THR A 72 1.91 -7.12 5.45
C THR A 72 2.13 -8.52 6.02
N LEU A 73 2.52 -9.50 5.20
CA LEU A 73 2.86 -10.84 5.69
C LEU A 73 4.05 -10.82 6.63
N GLY A 74 5.12 -10.07 6.30
CA GLY A 74 6.26 -9.89 7.19
C GLY A 74 5.85 -9.25 8.53
N PHE A 75 5.06 -8.18 8.48
CA PHE A 75 4.54 -7.51 9.66
C PHE A 75 3.67 -8.44 10.53
N THR A 76 2.81 -9.24 9.90
CA THR A 76 1.99 -10.26 10.56
C THR A 76 2.85 -11.33 11.22
N SER A 77 3.91 -11.78 10.55
CA SER A 77 4.84 -12.79 11.11
C SER A 77 5.58 -12.28 12.35
N VAL A 78 5.95 -10.99 12.38
CA VAL A 78 6.58 -10.37 13.54
C VAL A 78 5.58 -10.27 14.71
N PHE A 79 4.31 -9.92 14.44
CA PHE A 79 3.28 -9.95 15.49
C PHE A 79 3.03 -11.37 15.99
N TYR A 80 3.01 -12.36 15.11
CA TYR A 80 2.90 -13.76 15.51
C TYR A 80 4.05 -14.19 16.43
N ALA A 81 5.29 -13.81 16.10
CA ALA A 81 6.45 -14.06 16.95
C ALA A 81 6.35 -13.34 18.31
N GLY A 82 5.78 -12.13 18.33
CA GLY A 82 5.49 -11.40 19.59
C GLY A 82 4.44 -12.11 20.44
N LEU A 83 3.33 -12.53 19.86
CA LEU A 83 2.26 -13.28 20.54
C LEU A 83 2.73 -14.65 21.03
N SER A 84 3.66 -15.29 20.33
CA SER A 84 4.27 -16.57 20.73
C SER A 84 5.38 -16.41 21.76
N GLY A 85 5.71 -15.19 22.19
CA GLY A 85 6.74 -14.91 23.17
C GLY A 85 8.19 -15.01 22.67
N TRP A 86 8.41 -15.18 21.36
CA TRP A 86 9.75 -15.27 20.76
C TRP A 86 10.44 -13.90 20.70
N LEU A 87 9.66 -12.85 20.56
CA LEU A 87 10.12 -11.46 20.53
C LEU A 87 9.31 -10.65 21.55
N ALA A 88 9.99 -9.81 22.33
CA ALA A 88 9.32 -8.98 23.33
C ALA A 88 10.01 -7.62 23.49
N GLY A 89 9.32 -6.68 24.13
CA GLY A 89 9.85 -5.39 24.54
C GLY A 89 10.39 -4.54 23.38
N SER A 90 11.53 -3.91 23.57
CA SER A 90 12.16 -2.99 22.62
C SER A 90 12.61 -3.66 21.33
N VAL A 91 12.97 -4.95 21.36
CA VAL A 91 13.36 -5.70 20.15
C VAL A 91 12.16 -5.92 19.25
N LEU A 92 11.03 -6.37 19.81
CA LEU A 92 9.78 -6.51 19.06
C LEU A 92 9.36 -5.18 18.42
N TYR A 93 9.39 -4.09 19.20
CA TYR A 93 9.08 -2.76 18.69
C TYR A 93 9.98 -2.35 17.51
N ALA A 94 11.30 -2.52 17.65
CA ALA A 94 12.25 -2.15 16.59
C ALA A 94 12.02 -2.94 15.30
N VAL A 95 11.76 -4.26 15.41
CA VAL A 95 11.49 -5.12 14.25
C VAL A 95 10.13 -4.79 13.61
N LEU A 96 9.10 -4.51 14.40
CA LEU A 96 7.80 -4.05 13.90
C LEU A 96 7.93 -2.71 13.15
N LEU A 97 8.66 -1.76 13.72
CA LEU A 97 8.90 -0.46 13.09
C LEU A 97 9.68 -0.63 11.78
N ALA A 98 10.74 -1.43 11.77
CA ALA A 98 11.56 -1.68 10.58
C ALA A 98 10.75 -2.34 9.46
N THR A 99 9.98 -3.38 9.76
CA THR A 99 9.12 -4.07 8.77
C THR A 99 8.04 -3.14 8.25
N ARG A 100 7.44 -2.31 9.12
CA ARG A 100 6.41 -1.34 8.70
C ARG A 100 6.98 -0.23 7.83
N CYS A 101 8.15 0.32 8.15
CA CYS A 101 8.83 1.30 7.32
C CYS A 101 9.22 0.73 5.95
N SER A 102 9.79 -0.48 5.91
CA SER A 102 10.13 -1.16 4.66
C SER A 102 8.91 -1.38 3.78
N GLN A 103 7.80 -1.84 4.37
CA GLN A 103 6.52 -1.96 3.68
C GLN A 103 6.05 -0.61 3.12
N SER A 104 6.11 0.46 3.94
CA SER A 104 5.65 1.80 3.55
C SER A 104 6.44 2.37 2.37
N ILE A 105 7.74 2.14 2.32
CA ILE A 105 8.59 2.55 1.19
C ILE A 105 8.08 1.94 -0.11
N VAL A 106 7.86 0.63 -0.15
CA VAL A 106 7.51 -0.06 -1.40
C VAL A 106 6.03 0.15 -1.76
N MET A 107 5.11 0.07 -0.80
CA MET A 107 3.68 0.24 -1.07
C MET A 107 3.32 1.65 -1.53
N SER A 108 4.12 2.67 -1.16
CA SER A 108 3.90 4.06 -1.59
C SER A 108 3.98 4.25 -3.10
N ALA A 109 4.51 3.26 -3.84
CA ALA A 109 4.52 3.21 -5.29
C ALA A 109 3.11 3.14 -5.91
N THR A 110 2.16 2.50 -5.23
CA THR A 110 0.83 2.21 -5.79
C THR A 110 0.02 3.47 -6.06
N SER A 111 -0.01 4.42 -5.13
CA SER A 111 -0.89 5.60 -5.20
C SER A 111 -0.51 6.55 -6.35
N PRO A 112 0.72 7.08 -6.44
CA PRO A 112 1.08 8.00 -7.52
C PRO A 112 1.03 7.34 -8.90
N ALA A 113 1.46 6.07 -9.01
CA ALA A 113 1.44 5.36 -10.29
C ALA A 113 0.01 5.06 -10.77
N SER A 114 -0.92 4.69 -9.85
CA SER A 114 -2.32 4.43 -10.21
C SER A 114 -3.05 5.71 -10.63
N THR A 115 -2.83 6.81 -9.92
CA THR A 115 -3.42 8.12 -10.25
C THR A 115 -2.92 8.61 -11.60
N ALA A 116 -1.61 8.50 -11.83
CA ALA A 116 -1.01 8.89 -13.09
C ALA A 116 -1.49 7.98 -14.25
N TYR A 117 -1.61 6.66 -14.02
CA TYR A 117 -2.18 5.74 -15.02
C TYR A 117 -3.58 6.16 -15.44
N ALA A 118 -4.45 6.46 -14.47
CA ALA A 118 -5.80 6.93 -14.74
C ALA A 118 -5.81 8.26 -15.50
N ALA A 119 -4.94 9.20 -15.15
CA ALA A 119 -4.81 10.49 -15.85
C ALA A 119 -4.34 10.32 -17.31
N ASP A 120 -3.43 9.36 -17.56
CA ASP A 120 -2.89 9.09 -18.89
C ASP A 120 -3.91 8.44 -19.84
N HIS A 121 -4.94 7.76 -19.29
CA HIS A 121 -5.98 7.04 -20.05
C HIS A 121 -7.34 7.76 -20.06
N THR A 122 -7.38 9.03 -19.66
CA THR A 122 -8.62 9.82 -19.56
C THR A 122 -8.49 11.11 -20.36
N SER A 123 -9.54 11.48 -21.12
CA SER A 123 -9.59 12.75 -21.84
C SER A 123 -9.56 13.95 -20.86
N ARG A 124 -9.19 15.14 -21.36
CA ARG A 124 -9.14 16.35 -20.53
C ARG A 124 -10.49 16.66 -19.86
N GLU A 125 -11.58 16.46 -20.58
CA GLU A 125 -12.95 16.72 -20.10
C GLU A 125 -13.38 15.75 -19.01
N GLN A 126 -12.95 14.49 -19.07
CA GLN A 126 -13.31 13.44 -18.11
C GLN A 126 -12.34 13.33 -16.92
N ARG A 127 -11.21 14.06 -16.95
CA ARG A 127 -10.15 13.93 -15.94
C ARG A 127 -10.63 14.24 -14.53
N THR A 128 -11.40 15.32 -14.36
CA THR A 128 -11.96 15.71 -13.06
C THR A 128 -12.89 14.63 -12.50
N SER A 129 -13.78 14.10 -13.34
CA SER A 129 -14.70 13.01 -12.94
C SER A 129 -13.93 11.73 -12.58
N THR A 130 -12.89 11.39 -13.34
CA THR A 130 -12.06 10.21 -13.05
C THR A 130 -11.29 10.37 -11.73
N MET A 131 -10.70 11.55 -11.48
CA MET A 131 -10.03 11.82 -10.20
C MET A 131 -11.01 11.78 -9.02
N ALA A 132 -12.22 12.31 -9.19
CA ALA A 132 -13.26 12.22 -8.18
C ALA A 132 -13.64 10.77 -7.88
N LYS A 133 -13.82 9.92 -8.90
CA LYS A 133 -14.10 8.48 -8.71
C LYS A 133 -12.97 7.75 -7.98
N LEU A 134 -11.70 8.07 -8.28
CA LEU A 134 -10.55 7.51 -7.57
C LEU A 134 -10.54 7.96 -6.09
N GLY A 135 -10.81 9.25 -5.84
CA GLY A 135 -10.94 9.79 -4.49
C GLY A 135 -12.06 9.10 -3.70
N THR A 136 -13.25 8.96 -4.32
CA THR A 136 -14.38 8.25 -3.70
C THR A 136 -14.02 6.79 -3.38
N ALA A 137 -13.40 6.07 -4.31
CA ALA A 137 -12.98 4.69 -4.07
C ALA A 137 -11.96 4.58 -2.93
N ASN A 138 -11.02 5.54 -2.84
CA ASN A 138 -10.07 5.61 -1.73
C ASN A 138 -10.78 5.88 -0.40
N SER A 139 -11.68 6.85 -0.34
CA SER A 139 -12.44 7.20 0.85
C SER A 139 -13.35 6.06 1.32
N MET A 140 -14.04 5.40 0.40
CA MET A 140 -14.83 4.20 0.73
C MET A 140 -13.97 3.09 1.33
N GLY A 141 -12.76 2.88 0.78
CA GLY A 141 -11.80 1.94 1.34
C GLY A 141 -11.42 2.27 2.78
N THR A 142 -11.17 3.54 3.05
CA THR A 142 -10.79 4.02 4.39
C THR A 142 -11.93 3.85 5.40
N ILE A 143 -13.19 4.08 4.99
CA ILE A 143 -14.37 3.93 5.86
C ILE A 143 -14.68 2.45 6.13
N LEU A 144 -14.57 1.59 5.11
CA LEU A 144 -14.90 0.16 5.24
C LEU A 144 -13.84 -0.63 6.02
N GLY A 145 -12.58 -0.16 6.02
CA GLY A 145 -11.48 -0.87 6.67
C GLY A 145 -11.72 -1.22 8.14
N PRO A 146 -12.06 -0.28 9.02
CA PRO A 146 -12.30 -0.55 10.43
C PRO A 146 -13.46 -1.53 10.67
N ALA A 147 -14.55 -1.41 9.91
CA ALA A 147 -15.71 -2.32 10.01
C ALA A 147 -15.32 -3.75 9.62
N VAL A 148 -14.61 -3.92 8.49
CA VAL A 148 -14.10 -5.21 8.05
C VAL A 148 -13.08 -5.75 9.04
N SER A 149 -12.20 -4.89 9.59
CA SER A 149 -11.22 -5.28 10.61
C SER A 149 -11.90 -5.83 11.85
N GLY A 150 -12.90 -5.14 12.38
CA GLY A 150 -13.65 -5.59 13.56
C GLY A 150 -14.36 -6.92 13.33
N ALA A 151 -15.01 -7.10 12.18
CA ALA A 151 -15.66 -8.36 11.82
C ALA A 151 -14.66 -9.52 11.68
N LEU A 152 -13.50 -9.30 11.06
CA LEU A 152 -12.48 -10.33 10.89
C LEU A 152 -11.73 -10.63 12.19
N ALA A 153 -11.60 -9.68 13.10
CA ALA A 153 -10.95 -9.88 14.39
C ALA A 153 -11.68 -10.92 15.26
N THR A 154 -12.99 -11.18 15.03
CA THR A 154 -13.74 -12.25 15.71
C THR A 154 -13.27 -13.65 15.30
N LEU A 155 -12.65 -13.79 14.11
CA LEU A 155 -12.08 -15.06 13.63
C LEU A 155 -10.64 -15.27 14.14
N GLY A 156 -10.01 -14.21 14.61
CA GLY A 156 -8.65 -14.21 15.15
C GLY A 156 -7.98 -12.85 14.95
N LEU A 157 -7.13 -12.49 15.90
CA LEU A 157 -6.54 -11.15 15.96
C LEU A 157 -5.63 -10.82 14.73
N LEU A 158 -5.05 -11.84 14.10
CA LEU A 158 -4.24 -11.69 12.88
C LEU A 158 -5.03 -11.84 11.58
N ALA A 159 -6.30 -12.29 11.64
CA ALA A 159 -7.14 -12.52 10.46
C ALA A 159 -7.29 -11.28 9.55
N PRO A 160 -7.47 -10.06 10.09
CA PRO A 160 -7.51 -8.86 9.29
C PRO A 160 -6.25 -8.62 8.44
N LEU A 161 -5.07 -8.91 9.01
CA LEU A 161 -3.80 -8.72 8.31
C LEU A 161 -3.63 -9.71 7.15
N TYR A 162 -3.98 -10.98 7.36
CA TYR A 162 -3.97 -11.99 6.28
C TYR A 162 -4.96 -11.63 5.18
N PHE A 163 -6.16 -11.16 5.54
CA PHE A 163 -7.14 -10.70 4.57
C PHE A 163 -6.63 -9.53 3.73
N ALA A 164 -5.99 -8.52 4.36
CA ALA A 164 -5.39 -7.40 3.66
C ALA A 164 -4.29 -7.84 2.68
N ALA A 165 -3.45 -8.79 3.08
CA ALA A 165 -2.42 -9.36 2.23
C ALA A 165 -3.02 -10.12 1.03
N CYS A 166 -4.05 -10.95 1.25
CA CYS A 166 -4.74 -11.68 0.19
C CYS A 166 -5.42 -10.72 -0.81
N MET A 167 -6.11 -9.69 -0.32
CA MET A 167 -6.72 -8.67 -1.18
C MET A 167 -5.68 -7.96 -2.06
N ALA A 168 -4.52 -7.61 -1.48
CA ALA A 168 -3.47 -6.93 -2.22
C ALA A 168 -2.82 -7.85 -3.27
N ALA A 169 -2.60 -9.13 -2.93
CA ALA A 169 -2.12 -10.14 -3.87
C ALA A 169 -3.09 -10.33 -5.04
N LEU A 170 -4.39 -10.45 -4.75
CA LEU A 170 -5.43 -10.56 -5.78
C LEU A 170 -5.45 -9.31 -6.67
N ALA A 171 -5.36 -8.12 -6.08
CA ALA A 171 -5.29 -6.87 -6.83
C ALA A 171 -4.03 -6.82 -7.73
N ALA A 172 -2.88 -7.32 -7.27
CA ALA A 172 -1.66 -7.39 -8.07
C ALA A 172 -1.85 -8.31 -9.29
N VAL A 173 -2.47 -9.48 -9.11
CA VAL A 173 -2.79 -10.42 -10.19
C VAL A 173 -3.78 -9.80 -11.20
N LEU A 174 -4.82 -9.13 -10.72
CA LEU A 174 -5.80 -8.45 -11.59
C LEU A 174 -5.15 -7.33 -12.40
N VAL A 175 -4.31 -6.51 -11.78
CA VAL A 175 -3.55 -5.46 -12.47
C VAL A 175 -2.61 -6.06 -13.51
N TRP A 176 -1.92 -7.14 -13.16
CA TRP A 176 -1.01 -7.81 -14.09
C TRP A 176 -1.73 -8.34 -15.33
N ARG A 177 -2.92 -8.96 -15.14
CA ARG A 177 -3.70 -9.56 -16.24
C ARG A 177 -4.48 -8.55 -17.06
N GLN A 178 -5.08 -7.54 -16.42
CA GLN A 178 -6.09 -6.69 -17.05
C GLN A 178 -5.53 -5.34 -17.53
N LEU A 179 -4.49 -4.79 -16.89
CA LEU A 179 -3.96 -3.52 -17.32
C LEU A 179 -3.03 -3.65 -18.54
N PRO A 180 -3.29 -2.92 -19.63
CA PRO A 180 -2.34 -2.83 -20.74
C PRO A 180 -1.05 -2.14 -20.28
N PRO A 181 0.10 -2.52 -20.86
CA PRO A 181 1.37 -1.87 -20.56
C PRO A 181 1.36 -0.43 -21.07
N THR A 182 1.66 0.53 -20.20
CA THR A 182 1.82 1.93 -20.58
C THR A 182 3.28 2.15 -21.01
N PRO A 183 3.53 2.67 -22.23
CA PRO A 183 4.89 2.93 -22.66
C PRO A 183 5.53 4.02 -21.80
N ALA A 184 6.80 3.84 -21.44
CA ALA A 184 7.57 4.84 -20.72
C ALA A 184 7.64 6.15 -21.50
N ARG A 185 7.48 7.28 -20.84
CA ARG A 185 7.44 8.61 -21.45
C ARG A 185 8.72 8.93 -22.23
N ASP A 186 9.87 8.45 -21.79
CA ASP A 186 11.16 8.58 -22.48
C ASP A 186 11.20 7.84 -23.83
N ARG A 187 10.44 6.74 -23.98
CA ARG A 187 10.35 6.01 -25.26
C ARG A 187 9.52 6.77 -26.29
N ILE A 188 8.50 7.50 -25.83
CA ILE A 188 7.65 8.31 -26.71
C ILE A 188 8.45 9.51 -27.22
N SER A 189 9.18 10.21 -26.34
CA SER A 189 10.02 11.36 -26.72
C SER A 189 11.09 10.96 -27.73
N ARG A 190 11.81 9.86 -27.52
CA ARG A 190 12.83 9.35 -28.46
C ARG A 190 12.25 8.93 -29.80
N LYS A 191 11.06 8.30 -29.83
CA LYS A 191 10.40 7.93 -31.11
C LYS A 191 9.92 9.16 -31.88
N THR A 192 9.45 10.19 -31.20
CA THR A 192 9.00 11.44 -31.82
C THR A 192 10.19 12.21 -32.39
N MET A 193 11.32 12.31 -31.67
CA MET A 193 12.53 12.93 -32.18
C MET A 193 13.16 12.15 -33.35
N ALA A 194 13.09 10.82 -33.35
CA ALA A 194 13.58 9.99 -34.45
C ALA A 194 12.71 10.08 -35.71
N ARG A 195 11.45 10.52 -35.62
CA ARG A 195 10.58 10.76 -36.78
C ARG A 195 10.71 12.17 -37.37
N LEU A 196 11.31 13.10 -36.62
CA LEU A 196 11.53 14.49 -37.07
C LEU A 196 12.94 14.71 -37.62
N ARG A 197 13.78 13.70 -37.67
CA ARG A 197 15.05 13.62 -38.39
C ARG A 197 14.90 12.76 -39.65
#